data_4a0f4978d9185ddcd7040cad16e3013f
#
_entry.id   4a0f4978d9185ddcd7040cad16e3013f
#
_cell.length_a   1.000
_cell.length_b   1.000
_cell.length_c   1.000
_cell.angle_alpha   90.00
_cell.angle_beta   90.00
_cell.angle_gamma   90.00
#
_symmetry.space_group_name_H-M   'P 1'
#
loop_
_entity.id
_entity.type
_entity.pdbx_description
1 polymer ?
#
loop_
_entity_poly.entity_id
_entity_poly.type
_entity_poly.pdbx_seq_one_letter_code
_entity_poly.pdbx_strand_id
1 'polypeptide(L)'
;MPLLVEGETNMHTDFWESSWQRIDEKRLMEYAERKEQADPILETLKSRKAQTVCDAGCGCGAYVRRLAQQGFTVKGFDVSGRAVEIAENLLEKSGLTAELRAASVLKTGYPDNEFDAVVCRDVLDHIPKEEAKQEVRELCRITKPGGIILLTLDGLDEEYQKEPHTVTEEGDYQFTEGKWKGMVFHPYSAEETAEFGETAKAFYVESLQEGLLVRLEL
;
A
#
# COMPACT_ATOMS: atom_id res chain seq x y z
N MET A 1 15.25 23.54 -10.72
CA MET A 1 15.52 22.09 -10.69
C MET A 1 16.52 21.84 -9.57
N PRO A 2 16.14 21.32 -8.44
CA PRO A 2 17.11 20.69 -7.54
C PRO A 2 17.39 19.28 -8.09
N LEU A 3 18.66 19.02 -8.37
CA LEU A 3 19.19 17.71 -8.67
C LEU A 3 18.92 16.82 -7.46
N LEU A 4 18.24 15.70 -7.67
CA LEU A 4 18.19 14.60 -6.70
C LEU A 4 19.64 14.21 -6.40
N VAL A 5 20.07 14.37 -5.16
CA VAL A 5 21.32 13.82 -4.66
C VAL A 5 21.14 12.31 -4.62
N GLU A 6 21.78 11.60 -5.55
CA GLU A 6 21.94 10.16 -5.45
C GLU A 6 22.71 9.88 -4.14
N GLY A 7 22.06 9.24 -3.17
CA GLY A 7 22.75 8.74 -1.98
C GLY A 7 22.04 8.86 -0.63
N GLU A 8 20.86 9.42 -0.52
CA GLU A 8 20.05 9.25 0.71
C GLU A 8 19.20 7.98 0.59
N THR A 9 19.76 6.87 1.06
CA THR A 9 19.01 5.64 1.32
C THR A 9 17.96 5.98 2.37
N ASN A 10 16.67 5.94 1.98
CA ASN A 10 15.58 6.17 2.90
C ASN A 10 15.44 4.92 3.79
N MET A 11 15.68 5.07 5.10
CA MET A 11 15.82 3.96 6.04
C MET A 11 14.61 3.00 6.05
N HIS A 12 13.40 3.52 5.82
CA HIS A 12 12.21 2.66 5.75
C HIS A 12 12.13 1.86 4.44
N THR A 13 12.64 2.39 3.32
CA THR A 13 12.76 1.63 2.06
C THR A 13 13.71 0.44 2.21
N ASP A 14 14.87 0.66 2.86
CA ASP A 14 15.85 -0.39 3.11
C ASP A 14 15.29 -1.47 4.05
N PHE A 15 14.45 -1.08 5.01
CA PHE A 15 13.75 -2.03 5.88
C PHE A 15 12.87 -2.98 5.07
N TRP A 16 12.03 -2.48 4.18
CA TRP A 16 11.12 -3.29 3.37
C TRP A 16 11.88 -4.20 2.40
N GLU A 17 12.89 -3.68 1.69
CA GLU A 17 13.72 -4.50 0.80
C GLU A 17 14.37 -5.67 1.56
N SER A 18 14.98 -5.40 2.72
CA SER A 18 15.61 -6.44 3.53
C SER A 18 14.61 -7.41 4.18
N SER A 19 13.39 -6.97 4.45
CA SER A 19 12.31 -7.80 4.99
C SER A 19 11.83 -8.81 3.96
N TRP A 20 11.63 -8.39 2.73
CA TRP A 20 11.25 -9.26 1.63
C TRP A 20 12.35 -10.26 1.24
N GLN A 21 13.63 -9.93 1.42
CA GLN A 21 14.73 -10.88 1.22
C GLN A 21 14.74 -12.02 2.22
N ARG A 22 14.21 -11.82 3.43
CA ARG A 22 14.21 -12.82 4.52
C ARG A 22 12.94 -13.67 4.58
N ILE A 23 11.94 -13.39 3.75
CA ILE A 23 10.64 -14.03 3.85
C ILE A 23 10.70 -15.50 3.37
N ASP A 24 9.94 -16.36 4.05
CA ASP A 24 9.74 -17.74 3.63
C ASP A 24 8.69 -17.78 2.50
N GLU A 25 9.14 -17.96 1.27
CA GLU A 25 8.28 -17.98 0.08
C GLU A 25 7.16 -19.05 0.17
N LYS A 26 7.41 -20.18 0.84
CA LYS A 26 6.38 -21.21 0.99
C LYS A 26 5.21 -20.70 1.85
N ARG A 27 5.54 -20.11 3.00
CA ARG A 27 4.52 -19.50 3.89
C ARG A 27 3.77 -18.38 3.20
N LEU A 28 4.47 -17.62 2.39
CA LEU A 28 3.88 -16.53 1.63
C LEU A 28 2.90 -17.04 0.56
N MET A 29 3.23 -18.12 -0.14
CA MET A 29 2.32 -18.76 -1.07
C MET A 29 1.06 -19.30 -0.38
N GLU A 30 1.23 -19.94 0.79
CA GLU A 30 0.11 -20.39 1.62
C GLU A 30 -0.78 -19.21 2.07
N TYR A 31 -0.18 -18.07 2.41
CA TYR A 31 -0.91 -16.83 2.72
C TYR A 31 -1.69 -16.31 1.52
N ALA A 32 -1.05 -16.21 0.37
CA ALA A 32 -1.68 -15.71 -0.86
C ALA A 32 -2.84 -16.58 -1.34
N GLU A 33 -2.86 -17.86 -0.97
CA GLU A 33 -3.94 -18.80 -1.32
C GLU A 33 -5.11 -18.79 -0.34
N ARG A 34 -5.02 -18.10 0.80
CA ARG A 34 -6.12 -18.03 1.77
C ARG A 34 -7.33 -17.37 1.14
N LYS A 35 -8.50 -17.99 1.37
CA LYS A 35 -9.78 -17.41 0.94
C LYS A 35 -10.26 -16.44 2.01
N GLU A 36 -10.26 -15.19 1.71
CA GLU A 36 -10.98 -14.20 2.52
C GLU A 36 -12.49 -14.37 2.29
N GLN A 37 -13.26 -14.38 3.37
CA GLN A 37 -14.72 -14.61 3.29
C GLN A 37 -15.48 -13.37 2.81
N ALA A 38 -15.02 -12.17 3.16
CA ALA A 38 -15.55 -10.89 2.73
C ALA A 38 -14.41 -9.97 2.31
N ASP A 39 -14.64 -9.15 1.30
CA ASP A 39 -13.67 -8.18 0.81
C ASP A 39 -14.40 -6.90 0.38
N PRO A 40 -14.55 -5.92 1.30
CA PRO A 40 -15.26 -4.70 1.03
C PRO A 40 -14.61 -3.86 -0.08
N ILE A 41 -13.29 -3.98 -0.25
CA ILE A 41 -12.57 -3.32 -1.35
C ILE A 41 -13.03 -3.92 -2.69
N LEU A 42 -12.97 -5.25 -2.82
CA LEU A 42 -13.38 -5.94 -4.03
C LEU A 42 -14.84 -5.70 -4.39
N GLU A 43 -15.74 -5.71 -3.38
CA GLU A 43 -17.15 -5.40 -3.57
C GLU A 43 -17.34 -3.95 -4.06
N THR A 44 -16.59 -3.01 -3.49
CA THR A 44 -16.61 -1.60 -3.91
C THR A 44 -16.12 -1.46 -5.36
N LEU A 45 -15.01 -2.08 -5.74
CA LEU A 45 -14.49 -2.05 -7.10
C LEU A 45 -15.51 -2.57 -8.12
N LYS A 46 -16.18 -3.69 -7.81
CA LYS A 46 -17.23 -4.26 -8.65
C LYS A 46 -18.45 -3.34 -8.76
N SER A 47 -18.91 -2.78 -7.66
CA SER A 47 -20.06 -1.86 -7.64
C SER A 47 -19.80 -0.59 -8.46
N ARG A 48 -18.56 -0.10 -8.45
CA ARG A 48 -18.08 1.05 -9.23
C ARG A 48 -17.76 0.69 -10.68
N LYS A 49 -17.83 -0.59 -11.05
CA LYS A 49 -17.50 -1.11 -12.39
C LYS A 49 -16.10 -0.73 -12.85
N ALA A 50 -15.16 -0.66 -11.91
CA ALA A 50 -13.75 -0.44 -12.22
C ALA A 50 -13.25 -1.53 -13.19
N GLN A 51 -12.39 -1.17 -14.12
CA GLN A 51 -11.76 -2.11 -15.06
C GLN A 51 -10.24 -2.13 -14.88
N THR A 52 -9.65 -0.94 -14.75
CA THR A 52 -8.21 -0.77 -14.51
C THR A 52 -7.94 -0.43 -13.06
N VAL A 53 -7.20 -1.28 -12.37
CA VAL A 53 -6.91 -1.14 -10.94
C VAL A 53 -5.39 -1.13 -10.73
N CYS A 54 -4.91 -0.16 -9.93
CA CYS A 54 -3.55 -0.14 -9.43
C CYS A 54 -3.52 -0.69 -8.00
N ASP A 55 -2.60 -1.62 -7.71
CA ASP A 55 -2.26 -2.06 -6.35
C ASP A 55 -0.97 -1.35 -5.93
N ALA A 56 -1.10 -0.34 -5.09
CA ALA A 56 0.00 0.51 -4.61
C ALA A 56 0.60 -0.09 -3.34
N GLY A 57 1.89 -0.43 -3.38
CA GLY A 57 2.53 -1.24 -2.34
C GLY A 57 2.07 -2.70 -2.42
N CYS A 58 2.19 -3.30 -3.59
CA CYS A 58 1.60 -4.61 -3.89
C CYS A 58 2.25 -5.79 -3.15
N GLY A 59 3.38 -5.57 -2.48
CA GLY A 59 4.12 -6.60 -1.74
C GLY A 59 4.35 -7.85 -2.56
N CYS A 60 4.00 -9.00 -2.00
CA CYS A 60 4.14 -10.30 -2.68
C CYS A 60 3.12 -10.57 -3.79
N GLY A 61 2.26 -9.62 -4.13
CA GLY A 61 1.27 -9.75 -5.19
C GLY A 61 0.02 -10.58 -4.82
N ALA A 62 -0.19 -10.90 -3.55
CA ALA A 62 -1.36 -11.68 -3.15
C ALA A 62 -2.67 -11.00 -3.55
N TYR A 63 -2.76 -9.69 -3.37
CA TYR A 63 -3.94 -8.93 -3.76
C TYR A 63 -4.01 -8.67 -5.27
N VAL A 64 -2.89 -8.41 -5.93
CA VAL A 64 -2.79 -8.37 -7.41
C VAL A 64 -3.37 -9.64 -8.02
N ARG A 65 -2.93 -10.82 -7.52
CA ARG A 65 -3.45 -12.11 -7.96
C ARG A 65 -4.96 -12.20 -7.78
N ARG A 66 -5.48 -11.79 -6.62
CA ARG A 66 -6.92 -11.80 -6.33
C ARG A 66 -7.70 -10.91 -7.28
N LEU A 67 -7.24 -9.69 -7.52
CA LEU A 67 -7.86 -8.77 -8.48
C LEU A 67 -7.84 -9.32 -9.90
N ALA A 68 -6.70 -9.86 -10.36
CA ALA A 68 -6.59 -10.48 -11.68
C ALA A 68 -7.52 -11.68 -11.86
N GLN A 69 -7.70 -12.52 -10.82
CA GLN A 69 -8.68 -13.62 -10.81
C GLN A 69 -10.13 -13.15 -10.96
N GLN A 70 -10.44 -11.92 -10.56
CA GLN A 70 -11.78 -11.33 -10.72
C GLN A 70 -11.97 -10.64 -12.08
N GLY A 71 -10.94 -10.64 -12.93
CA GLY A 71 -11.01 -10.12 -14.29
C GLY A 71 -10.66 -8.64 -14.42
N PHE A 72 -10.11 -8.01 -13.38
CA PHE A 72 -9.57 -6.64 -13.50
C PHE A 72 -8.29 -6.63 -14.32
N THR A 73 -8.06 -5.54 -15.07
CA THR A 73 -6.74 -5.22 -15.62
C THR A 73 -5.91 -4.59 -14.50
N VAL A 74 -4.91 -5.33 -14.01
CA VAL A 74 -4.16 -4.93 -12.82
C VAL A 74 -2.77 -4.48 -13.21
N LYS A 75 -2.36 -3.34 -12.64
CA LYS A 75 -0.96 -2.94 -12.50
C LYS A 75 -0.65 -2.76 -11.04
N GLY A 76 0.62 -2.87 -10.68
CA GLY A 76 1.03 -2.69 -9.29
C GLY A 76 2.48 -2.24 -9.19
N PHE A 77 2.81 -1.73 -8.02
CA PHE A 77 4.19 -1.39 -7.71
C PHE A 77 4.48 -1.60 -6.22
N ASP A 78 5.73 -1.83 -5.91
CA ASP A 78 6.25 -1.86 -4.55
C ASP A 78 7.62 -1.18 -4.52
N VAL A 79 8.00 -0.62 -3.39
CA VAL A 79 9.33 -0.01 -3.24
C VAL A 79 10.44 -1.05 -3.27
N SER A 80 10.14 -2.29 -2.85
CA SER A 80 11.05 -3.43 -2.87
C SER A 80 11.05 -4.13 -4.24
N GLY A 81 12.20 -4.14 -4.89
CA GLY A 81 12.40 -4.95 -6.10
C GLY A 81 12.22 -6.45 -5.82
N ARG A 82 12.60 -6.90 -4.62
CA ARG A 82 12.41 -8.30 -4.21
C ARG A 82 10.94 -8.68 -4.06
N ALA A 83 10.11 -7.78 -3.51
CA ALA A 83 8.67 -8.00 -3.42
C ALA A 83 8.06 -8.18 -4.83
N VAL A 84 8.44 -7.32 -5.77
CA VAL A 84 7.98 -7.39 -7.16
C VAL A 84 8.37 -8.72 -7.81
N GLU A 85 9.61 -9.19 -7.67
CA GLU A 85 10.04 -10.50 -8.17
C GLU A 85 9.18 -11.65 -7.61
N ILE A 86 8.88 -11.63 -6.32
CA ILE A 86 8.01 -12.62 -5.68
C ILE A 86 6.60 -12.56 -6.26
N ALA A 87 6.05 -11.35 -6.44
CA ALA A 87 4.73 -11.15 -7.01
C ALA A 87 4.62 -11.64 -8.45
N GLU A 88 5.62 -11.38 -9.29
CA GLU A 88 5.69 -11.89 -10.66
C GLU A 88 5.71 -13.42 -10.70
N ASN A 89 6.52 -14.05 -9.83
CA ASN A 89 6.57 -15.51 -9.68
C ASN A 89 5.21 -16.11 -9.23
N LEU A 90 4.50 -15.43 -8.31
CA LEU A 90 3.18 -15.85 -7.87
C LEU A 90 2.16 -15.80 -9.01
N LEU A 91 2.17 -14.75 -9.81
CA LEU A 91 1.29 -14.59 -10.97
C LEU A 91 1.56 -15.65 -12.02
N GLU A 92 2.84 -15.87 -12.38
CA GLU A 92 3.23 -16.90 -13.35
C GLU A 92 2.74 -18.29 -12.92
N LYS A 93 2.99 -18.69 -11.66
CA LYS A 93 2.50 -19.98 -11.11
C LYS A 93 0.97 -20.08 -11.10
N SER A 94 0.28 -18.95 -11.05
CA SER A 94 -1.19 -18.89 -11.06
C SER A 94 -1.78 -18.81 -12.48
N GLY A 95 -0.95 -18.71 -13.52
CA GLY A 95 -1.39 -18.51 -14.91
C GLY A 95 -2.08 -17.15 -15.12
N LEU A 96 -1.72 -16.15 -14.33
CA LEU A 96 -2.27 -14.80 -14.37
C LEU A 96 -1.21 -13.80 -14.83
N THR A 97 -1.67 -12.63 -15.28
CA THR A 97 -0.79 -11.55 -15.73
C THR A 97 -1.19 -10.23 -15.09
N ALA A 98 -0.20 -9.45 -14.69
CA ALA A 98 -0.31 -8.05 -14.31
C ALA A 98 0.99 -7.33 -14.70
N GLU A 99 0.95 -6.01 -14.83
CA GLU A 99 2.15 -5.19 -15.01
C GLU A 99 2.63 -4.74 -13.64
N LEU A 100 3.81 -5.23 -13.22
CA LEU A 100 4.41 -4.87 -11.94
C LEU A 100 5.71 -4.12 -12.13
N ARG A 101 6.07 -3.26 -11.17
CA ARG A 101 7.33 -2.52 -11.18
C ARG A 101 7.83 -2.17 -9.79
N ALA A 102 9.15 -2.06 -9.65
CA ALA A 102 9.75 -1.45 -8.45
C ALA A 102 9.63 0.08 -8.56
N ALA A 103 8.90 0.71 -7.64
CA ALA A 103 8.69 2.16 -7.61
C ALA A 103 8.26 2.62 -6.21
N SER A 104 8.56 3.88 -5.88
CA SER A 104 8.03 4.54 -4.69
C SER A 104 6.64 5.12 -4.94
N VAL A 105 5.80 5.17 -3.90
CA VAL A 105 4.50 5.87 -3.95
C VAL A 105 4.68 7.35 -4.25
N LEU A 106 5.79 7.97 -3.84
CA LEU A 106 6.11 9.37 -4.18
C LEU A 106 6.38 9.59 -5.69
N LYS A 107 6.72 8.53 -6.42
CA LYS A 107 7.05 8.60 -7.85
C LYS A 107 6.75 7.27 -8.52
N THR A 108 5.47 7.03 -8.76
CA THR A 108 4.98 5.76 -9.31
C THR A 108 5.41 5.50 -10.76
N GLY A 109 5.71 6.57 -11.52
CA GLY A 109 6.02 6.49 -12.94
C GLY A 109 4.81 6.21 -13.85
N TYR A 110 3.60 6.17 -13.31
CA TYR A 110 2.37 6.09 -14.10
C TYR A 110 1.94 7.47 -14.61
N PRO A 111 1.30 7.54 -15.78
CA PRO A 111 0.71 8.79 -16.27
C PRO A 111 -0.46 9.25 -15.41
N ASP A 112 -0.86 10.53 -15.59
CA ASP A 112 -2.06 11.07 -14.95
C ASP A 112 -3.31 10.34 -15.44
N ASN A 113 -4.27 10.13 -14.53
CA ASN A 113 -5.60 9.61 -14.86
C ASN A 113 -5.56 8.23 -15.56
N GLU A 114 -4.70 7.34 -15.12
CA GLU A 114 -4.55 6.01 -15.74
C GLU A 114 -5.58 5.01 -15.22
N PHE A 115 -5.90 5.04 -13.92
CA PHE A 115 -6.65 3.99 -13.26
C PHE A 115 -8.10 4.40 -12.94
N ASP A 116 -9.05 3.46 -13.08
CA ASP A 116 -10.41 3.62 -12.57
C ASP A 116 -10.43 3.56 -11.05
N ALA A 117 -9.51 2.78 -10.48
CA ALA A 117 -9.33 2.67 -9.04
C ALA A 117 -7.86 2.44 -8.65
N VAL A 118 -7.49 2.95 -7.49
CA VAL A 118 -6.23 2.65 -6.81
C VAL A 118 -6.54 2.01 -5.46
N VAL A 119 -5.90 0.90 -5.16
CA VAL A 119 -5.93 0.25 -3.86
C VAL A 119 -4.54 0.40 -3.24
N CYS A 120 -4.49 0.81 -1.97
CA CYS A 120 -3.26 0.96 -1.21
C CYS A 120 -3.51 0.37 0.18
N ARG A 121 -2.98 -0.83 0.43
CA ARG A 121 -3.30 -1.62 1.62
C ARG A 121 -2.10 -1.70 2.53
N ASP A 122 -2.27 -1.19 3.75
CA ASP A 122 -1.30 -1.31 4.83
C ASP A 122 0.11 -0.81 4.39
N VAL A 123 0.12 0.41 3.79
CA VAL A 123 1.33 1.05 3.23
C VAL A 123 1.56 2.43 3.85
N LEU A 124 0.52 3.29 3.87
CA LEU A 124 0.67 4.67 4.35
C LEU A 124 0.94 4.76 5.85
N ASP A 125 0.52 3.77 6.60
CA ASP A 125 0.83 3.57 8.01
C ASP A 125 2.30 3.18 8.27
N HIS A 126 2.99 2.71 7.23
CA HIS A 126 4.43 2.38 7.26
C HIS A 126 5.33 3.48 6.67
N ILE A 127 4.81 4.68 6.55
CA ILE A 127 5.48 5.86 6.02
C ILE A 127 5.38 6.98 7.05
N PRO A 128 6.39 7.84 7.22
CA PRO A 128 6.28 8.99 8.08
C PRO A 128 5.03 9.83 7.74
N LYS A 129 4.27 10.24 8.73
CA LYS A 129 3.02 10.99 8.57
C LYS A 129 3.17 12.21 7.66
N GLU A 130 4.27 12.94 7.77
CA GLU A 130 4.53 14.11 6.93
C GLU A 130 4.63 13.77 5.43
N GLU A 131 5.11 12.57 5.09
CA GLU A 131 5.26 12.12 3.70
C GLU A 131 3.95 11.54 3.14
N ALA A 132 3.13 10.89 3.97
CA ALA A 132 1.92 10.18 3.53
C ALA A 132 0.94 11.07 2.75
N LYS A 133 0.82 12.33 3.14
CA LYS A 133 -0.03 13.32 2.43
C LYS A 133 0.43 13.58 0.99
N GLN A 134 1.74 13.61 0.76
CA GLN A 134 2.31 13.77 -0.57
C GLN A 134 2.07 12.51 -1.41
N GLU A 135 2.15 11.34 -0.79
CA GLU A 135 1.89 10.06 -1.45
C GLU A 135 0.43 9.92 -1.87
N VAL A 136 -0.53 10.30 -1.00
CA VAL A 136 -1.95 10.35 -1.39
C VAL A 136 -2.20 11.26 -2.59
N ARG A 137 -1.49 12.39 -2.70
CA ARG A 137 -1.58 13.27 -3.89
C ARG A 137 -1.10 12.57 -5.16
N GLU A 138 -0.05 11.76 -5.07
CA GLU A 138 0.41 10.96 -6.22
C GLU A 138 -0.61 9.89 -6.59
N LEU A 139 -1.22 9.19 -5.61
CA LEU A 139 -2.31 8.26 -5.86
C LEU A 139 -3.51 8.96 -6.52
N CYS A 140 -3.86 10.17 -6.08
CA CYS A 140 -4.90 10.99 -6.73
C CYS A 140 -4.54 11.33 -8.17
N ARG A 141 -3.28 11.69 -8.44
CA ARG A 141 -2.82 12.06 -9.79
C ARG A 141 -2.99 10.92 -10.79
N ILE A 142 -2.67 9.68 -10.40
CA ILE A 142 -2.77 8.51 -11.28
C ILE A 142 -4.20 7.97 -11.41
N THR A 143 -5.12 8.39 -10.54
CA THR A 143 -6.53 7.99 -10.56
C THR A 143 -7.33 8.91 -11.48
N LYS A 144 -8.21 8.34 -12.30
CA LYS A 144 -9.09 9.10 -13.21
C LYS A 144 -10.06 10.01 -12.45
N PRO A 145 -10.47 11.15 -13.03
CA PRO A 145 -11.64 11.89 -12.54
C PRO A 145 -12.88 10.98 -12.48
N GLY A 146 -13.56 10.94 -11.34
CA GLY A 146 -14.65 10.01 -11.07
C GLY A 146 -14.20 8.62 -10.63
N GLY A 147 -12.90 8.39 -10.55
CA GLY A 147 -12.31 7.19 -10.00
C GLY A 147 -12.34 7.15 -8.47
N ILE A 148 -11.78 6.11 -7.89
CA ILE A 148 -11.81 5.85 -6.45
C ILE A 148 -10.45 5.39 -5.94
N ILE A 149 -10.09 5.83 -4.73
CA ILE A 149 -8.94 5.31 -3.99
C ILE A 149 -9.46 4.62 -2.73
N LEU A 150 -8.95 3.43 -2.46
CA LEU A 150 -9.28 2.60 -1.30
C LEU A 150 -7.99 2.33 -0.53
N LEU A 151 -7.90 2.86 0.68
CA LEU A 151 -6.74 2.72 1.57
C LEU A 151 -7.15 1.84 2.75
N THR A 152 -6.30 0.89 3.15
CA THR A 152 -6.37 0.31 4.49
C THR A 152 -5.18 0.77 5.32
N LEU A 153 -5.43 0.97 6.60
CA LEU A 153 -4.45 1.41 7.58
C LEU A 153 -4.59 0.51 8.79
N ASP A 154 -3.51 -0.14 9.19
CA ASP A 154 -3.51 -1.03 10.35
C ASP A 154 -3.64 -0.25 11.67
N GLY A 155 -4.26 -0.89 12.65
CA GLY A 155 -4.24 -0.43 14.04
C GLY A 155 -2.90 -0.72 14.70
N LEU A 156 -2.62 0.00 15.79
CA LEU A 156 -1.42 -0.24 16.58
C LEU A 156 -1.49 -1.59 17.30
N ASP A 157 -0.75 -2.57 16.80
CA ASP A 157 -0.64 -3.90 17.38
C ASP A 157 0.06 -3.86 18.75
N GLU A 158 -0.35 -4.74 19.68
CA GLU A 158 0.33 -4.95 20.95
C GLU A 158 1.79 -5.39 20.77
N GLU A 159 2.11 -6.09 19.69
CA GLU A 159 3.47 -6.51 19.39
C GLU A 159 4.35 -5.30 19.09
N TYR A 160 3.88 -4.34 18.29
CA TYR A 160 4.59 -3.09 18.01
C TYR A 160 4.87 -2.29 19.29
N GLN A 161 3.88 -2.21 20.19
CA GLN A 161 4.06 -1.48 21.45
C GLN A 161 5.13 -2.06 22.37
N LYS A 162 5.41 -3.37 22.27
CA LYS A 162 6.38 -4.08 23.13
C LYS A 162 7.83 -3.98 22.61
N GLU A 163 8.01 -3.68 21.34
CA GLU A 163 9.33 -3.59 20.73
C GLU A 163 9.99 -2.23 20.99
N PRO A 164 11.33 -2.16 21.09
CA PRO A 164 12.04 -0.90 21.30
C PRO A 164 11.78 0.10 20.17
N HIS A 165 11.23 1.26 20.51
CA HIS A 165 10.92 2.33 19.57
C HIS A 165 11.07 3.71 20.22
N THR A 166 11.12 4.74 19.40
CA THR A 166 10.90 6.14 19.77
C THR A 166 9.64 6.64 19.09
N VAL A 167 8.99 7.65 19.65
CA VAL A 167 7.81 8.28 19.05
C VAL A 167 8.15 9.71 18.69
N THR A 168 7.90 10.12 17.46
CA THR A 168 8.11 11.50 16.98
C THR A 168 7.04 12.46 17.52
N GLU A 169 7.21 13.75 17.30
CA GLU A 169 6.20 14.77 17.65
C GLU A 169 4.90 14.55 16.85
N GLU A 170 5.00 14.01 15.64
CA GLU A 170 3.88 13.67 14.75
C GLU A 170 3.18 12.35 15.13
N GLY A 171 3.76 11.57 16.08
CA GLY A 171 3.21 10.32 16.55
C GLY A 171 3.72 9.07 15.80
N ASP A 172 4.73 9.19 14.95
CA ASP A 172 5.33 8.05 14.28
C ASP A 172 6.16 7.20 15.25
N TYR A 173 5.93 5.91 15.25
CA TYR A 173 6.75 4.92 15.92
C TYR A 173 7.95 4.60 15.04
N GLN A 174 9.15 4.87 15.51
CA GLN A 174 10.41 4.55 14.84
C GLN A 174 11.10 3.42 15.59
N PHE A 175 11.15 2.24 15.00
CA PHE A 175 11.73 1.05 15.65
C PHE A 175 13.26 1.08 15.58
N THR A 176 13.90 1.03 16.76
CA THR A 176 15.36 1.24 16.92
C THR A 176 16.15 -0.06 17.02
N GLU A 177 15.51 -1.15 17.40
CA GLU A 177 16.13 -2.46 17.63
C GLU A 177 15.20 -3.60 17.21
N GLY A 178 15.67 -4.85 17.35
CA GLY A 178 14.90 -6.06 17.14
C GLY A 178 14.55 -6.33 15.66
N LYS A 179 13.48 -7.10 15.46
CA LYS A 179 13.05 -7.54 14.11
C LYS A 179 12.47 -6.42 13.25
N TRP A 180 12.01 -5.34 13.89
CA TRP A 180 11.39 -4.19 13.23
C TRP A 180 12.36 -3.00 13.05
N LYS A 181 13.62 -3.15 13.45
CA LYS A 181 14.62 -2.07 13.36
C LYS A 181 14.62 -1.42 11.97
N GLY A 182 14.40 -0.11 11.93
CA GLY A 182 14.34 0.69 10.71
C GLY A 182 12.92 0.85 10.12
N MET A 183 11.93 0.13 10.66
CA MET A 183 10.52 0.34 10.30
C MET A 183 10.01 1.63 10.95
N VAL A 184 9.12 2.31 10.22
CA VAL A 184 8.27 3.38 10.73
C VAL A 184 6.83 2.87 10.74
N PHE A 185 6.04 3.26 11.74
CA PHE A 185 4.61 2.98 11.81
C PHE A 185 3.87 4.16 12.40
N HIS A 186 2.84 4.66 11.71
CA HIS A 186 1.95 5.70 12.20
C HIS A 186 0.55 5.14 12.43
N PRO A 187 0.07 5.06 13.70
CA PRO A 187 -1.27 4.56 14.00
C PRO A 187 -2.31 5.66 13.75
N TYR A 188 -2.84 5.72 12.55
CA TYR A 188 -3.82 6.72 12.17
C TYR A 188 -5.12 6.60 12.96
N SER A 189 -5.58 7.72 13.51
CA SER A 189 -6.98 7.89 13.93
C SER A 189 -7.87 8.24 12.73
N ALA A 190 -9.16 8.00 12.85
CA ALA A 190 -10.12 8.39 11.81
C ALA A 190 -10.12 9.92 11.56
N GLU A 191 -9.82 10.74 12.57
CA GLU A 191 -9.73 12.19 12.44
C GLU A 191 -8.51 12.60 11.61
N GLU A 192 -7.37 11.97 11.82
CA GLU A 192 -6.13 12.26 11.09
C GLU A 192 -6.26 11.92 9.60
N THR A 193 -7.00 10.84 9.26
CA THR A 193 -7.20 10.48 7.85
C THR A 193 -8.00 11.51 7.06
N ALA A 194 -8.68 12.46 7.70
CA ALA A 194 -9.42 13.54 7.03
C ALA A 194 -8.49 14.39 6.12
N GLU A 195 -7.21 14.48 6.45
CA GLU A 195 -6.22 15.18 5.62
C GLU A 195 -6.04 14.55 4.24
N PHE A 196 -6.29 13.23 4.12
CA PHE A 196 -6.23 12.53 2.82
C PHE A 196 -7.38 12.95 1.89
N GLY A 197 -8.50 13.41 2.46
CA GLY A 197 -9.69 13.84 1.74
C GLY A 197 -9.60 15.24 1.10
N GLU A 198 -8.54 16.02 1.34
CA GLU A 198 -8.45 17.43 0.89
C GLU A 198 -8.63 17.62 -0.62
N THR A 199 -8.24 16.63 -1.44
CA THR A 199 -8.34 16.67 -2.90
C THR A 199 -9.50 15.85 -3.46
N ALA A 200 -10.23 15.13 -2.61
CA ALA A 200 -11.34 14.28 -3.01
C ALA A 200 -12.67 15.04 -3.03
N LYS A 201 -13.60 14.63 -3.91
CA LYS A 201 -14.98 15.13 -3.91
C LYS A 201 -15.81 14.58 -2.76
N ALA A 202 -15.50 13.35 -2.36
CA ALA A 202 -16.11 12.71 -1.20
C ALA A 202 -15.07 11.85 -0.47
N PHE A 203 -15.20 11.80 0.83
CA PHE A 203 -14.30 11.11 1.73
C PHE A 203 -15.13 10.32 2.74
N TYR A 204 -14.75 9.06 2.96
CA TYR A 204 -15.42 8.15 3.90
C TYR A 204 -14.38 7.36 4.67
N VAL A 205 -14.63 7.16 5.95
CA VAL A 205 -13.81 6.31 6.83
C VAL A 205 -14.72 5.30 7.51
N GLU A 206 -14.30 4.06 7.50
CA GLU A 206 -14.97 2.95 8.17
C GLU A 206 -13.97 2.25 9.10
N SER A 207 -14.37 2.03 10.35
CA SER A 207 -13.56 1.24 11.29
C SER A 207 -13.67 -0.23 10.95
N LEU A 208 -12.54 -0.87 10.74
CA LEU A 208 -12.41 -2.31 10.62
C LEU A 208 -12.11 -2.93 11.99
N GLN A 209 -12.08 -4.26 12.06
CA GLN A 209 -11.72 -4.98 13.29
C GLN A 209 -10.29 -4.63 13.75
N GLU A 210 -9.36 -4.43 12.80
CA GLU A 210 -7.94 -4.18 13.05
C GLU A 210 -7.44 -2.98 12.23
N GLY A 211 -8.15 -1.84 12.28
CA GLY A 211 -7.71 -0.63 11.57
C GLY A 211 -8.83 0.17 10.91
N LEU A 212 -8.51 0.83 9.81
CA LEU A 212 -9.41 1.72 9.07
C LEU A 212 -9.46 1.35 7.59
N LEU A 213 -10.64 1.47 6.98
CA LEU A 213 -10.81 1.56 5.52
C LEU A 213 -11.18 2.99 5.17
N VAL A 214 -10.35 3.62 4.35
CA VAL A 214 -10.55 4.99 3.86
C VAL A 214 -10.88 4.93 2.38
N ARG A 215 -11.92 5.67 1.98
CA ARG A 215 -12.36 5.79 0.59
C ARG A 215 -12.36 7.23 0.14
N LEU A 216 -11.65 7.51 -0.94
CA LEU A 216 -11.62 8.82 -1.60
C LEU A 216 -12.30 8.70 -2.97
N GLU A 217 -13.23 9.59 -3.28
CA GLU A 217 -13.88 9.68 -4.59
C GLU A 217 -13.39 10.95 -5.32
N LEU A 218 -12.83 10.82 -6.52
CA LEU A 218 -12.19 11.90 -7.28
C LEU A 218 -13.07 12.51 -8.37
#